data_f037e090daf19fb931bd242b79196416
#
_entry.id   f037e090daf19fb931bd242b79196416
#
_cell.length_a   1.000
_cell.length_b   1.000
_cell.length_c   1.000
_cell.angle_alpha   90.00
_cell.angle_beta   90.00
_cell.angle_gamma   90.00
#
_symmetry.space_group_name_H-M   'P 1'
#
loop_
_entity.id
_entity.type
_entity.pdbx_description
1 polymer ?
#
loop_
_entity_poly.entity_id
_entity_poly.type
_entity_poly.pdbx_seq_one_letter_code
_entity_poly.pdbx_strand_id
1 'polypeptide(L)'
;SKIPKSIIKKLHSGVPISFTINNTSSLLKTVLVPLENKKERKMIIEYDAKKNLPFNSDDIIFDSVELEQGKNVIGVANADYMDSPAQTLSDKKWDIRLWLPAAQTILNSFRWNYPGKKHDIILVIHIGEIESFVLGYNQGSPDAIIPLDLGIQNLTDAWKYRSTASKAKWDKRDYCRVPPSILKSDIKGDSTNKQKKPQDDAMRPVIEGWDQELERALNSMAQSFPVDNISEIFLSGCAEEVLFLDEYLHNQLEVEVQYLDPFKNVAFFPDDEERENFDFQKSALATAVGAALNLDKSISLLPDAFKESEKFRLGNKFSIPAAATILFGIVSLSGWTSVNHEEMQTKLNTMKTQASSIAPIKSKYEKVSFEKNTIVNQLDVLLEESKLSNLSISIMRFFSYNTPKEITLDMISFQKG
;
A
#
# COMPACT_ATOMS: atom_id res chain seq x y z
N SER A 1 15.43 4.44 -9.52
CA SER A 1 15.33 5.84 -9.03
C SER A 1 16.10 5.99 -7.72
N LYS A 2 16.94 7.02 -7.59
CA LYS A 2 17.73 7.23 -6.36
C LYS A 2 16.82 7.81 -5.27
N ILE A 3 16.79 7.16 -4.12
CA ILE A 3 16.06 7.67 -2.95
C ILE A 3 16.65 9.04 -2.58
N PRO A 4 15.83 10.09 -2.43
CA PRO A 4 16.31 11.43 -2.10
C PRO A 4 17.13 11.45 -0.80
N LYS A 5 18.32 12.10 -0.83
CA LYS A 5 19.22 12.17 0.34
C LYS A 5 18.57 12.66 1.61
N SER A 6 17.54 13.37 1.46
CA SER A 6 16.75 13.99 2.51
C SER A 6 15.82 13.01 3.24
N ILE A 7 15.26 12.01 2.55
CA ILE A 7 14.56 10.88 3.17
C ILE A 7 15.55 10.07 4.00
N ILE A 8 16.75 9.84 3.44
CA ILE A 8 17.82 9.09 4.08
C ILE A 8 18.22 9.68 5.45
N LYS A 9 18.25 11.02 5.58
CA LYS A 9 18.63 11.68 6.83
C LYS A 9 17.61 11.57 7.96
N LYS A 10 16.35 11.36 7.64
CA LYS A 10 15.25 11.34 8.61
C LYS A 10 14.83 9.92 9.01
N LEU A 11 15.21 8.90 8.24
CA LEU A 11 15.06 7.51 8.62
C LEU A 11 16.16 7.15 9.63
N HIS A 12 15.85 7.32 10.92
CA HIS A 12 16.74 6.93 11.99
C HIS A 12 16.89 5.40 12.05
N SER A 13 18.09 4.93 12.42
CA SER A 13 18.30 3.51 12.71
C SER A 13 17.33 3.05 13.81
N GLY A 14 16.47 2.07 13.48
CA GLY A 14 15.49 1.49 14.41
C GLY A 14 14.03 1.76 14.10
N VAL A 15 13.70 2.61 13.13
CA VAL A 15 12.33 2.71 12.61
C VAL A 15 12.08 1.57 11.64
N PRO A 16 11.07 0.71 11.88
CA PRO A 16 10.73 -0.35 10.95
C PRO A 16 10.21 0.21 9.63
N ILE A 17 10.69 -0.33 8.52
CA ILE A 17 10.33 0.11 7.17
C ILE A 17 9.69 -1.05 6.43
N SER A 18 8.59 -0.76 5.75
CA SER A 18 7.95 -1.66 4.81
C SER A 18 8.04 -1.09 3.39
N PHE A 19 8.29 -1.96 2.41
CA PHE A 19 8.29 -1.61 1.00
C PHE A 19 7.14 -2.30 0.28
N THR A 20 6.70 -1.68 -0.81
CA THR A 20 5.69 -2.24 -1.70
C THR A 20 6.29 -2.56 -3.05
N ILE A 21 5.96 -3.73 -3.59
CA ILE A 21 6.36 -4.18 -4.93
C ILE A 21 5.15 -4.05 -5.85
N ASN A 22 5.39 -3.55 -7.06
CA ASN A 22 4.38 -3.41 -8.08
C ASN A 22 3.89 -4.76 -8.61
N ASN A 23 2.66 -4.80 -9.11
CA ASN A 23 2.06 -6.02 -9.64
C ASN A 23 2.72 -6.52 -10.94
N THR A 24 3.39 -5.67 -11.71
CA THR A 24 4.18 -6.09 -12.89
C THR A 24 5.37 -6.97 -12.52
N SER A 25 5.88 -6.85 -11.29
CA SER A 25 7.05 -7.59 -10.80
C SER A 25 6.72 -8.54 -9.67
N SER A 26 5.46 -8.60 -9.26
CA SER A 26 4.97 -9.50 -8.22
C SER A 26 3.58 -10.04 -8.54
N LEU A 27 3.28 -11.19 -8.01
CA LEU A 27 1.97 -11.83 -8.11
C LEU A 27 1.51 -12.25 -6.72
N LEU A 28 0.24 -12.05 -6.44
CA LEU A 28 -0.44 -12.63 -5.28
C LEU A 28 -1.54 -13.55 -5.79
N LYS A 29 -1.57 -14.79 -5.32
CA LYS A 29 -2.58 -15.78 -5.73
C LYS A 29 -2.99 -16.67 -4.57
N THR A 30 -4.21 -17.16 -4.61
CA THR A 30 -4.74 -18.11 -3.62
C THR A 30 -4.81 -19.50 -4.21
N VAL A 31 -4.34 -20.47 -3.45
CA VAL A 31 -4.31 -21.89 -3.83
C VAL A 31 -4.94 -22.71 -2.73
N LEU A 32 -5.79 -23.65 -3.10
CA LEU A 32 -6.37 -24.62 -2.17
C LEU A 32 -5.43 -25.83 -2.05
N VAL A 33 -4.88 -26.05 -0.85
CA VAL A 33 -3.99 -27.17 -0.56
C VAL A 33 -4.54 -27.96 0.63
N PRO A 34 -5.47 -28.88 0.40
CA PRO A 34 -6.16 -29.61 1.45
C PRO A 34 -5.32 -30.76 2.03
N LEU A 35 -4.02 -30.56 2.23
CA LEU A 35 -3.13 -31.60 2.73
C LEU A 35 -2.73 -31.34 4.19
N GLU A 36 -2.80 -32.39 5.01
CA GLU A 36 -2.34 -32.36 6.41
C GLU A 36 -0.82 -32.42 6.53
N ASN A 37 -0.14 -33.09 5.57
CA ASN A 37 1.30 -33.26 5.58
C ASN A 37 2.04 -31.96 5.18
N LYS A 38 2.76 -31.38 6.13
CA LYS A 38 3.51 -30.13 5.92
C LYS A 38 4.55 -30.18 4.79
N LYS A 39 5.18 -31.35 4.54
CA LYS A 39 6.18 -31.50 3.47
C LYS A 39 5.53 -31.47 2.10
N GLU A 40 4.45 -32.24 1.94
CA GLU A 40 3.70 -32.29 0.66
C GLU A 40 3.07 -30.92 0.37
N ARG A 41 2.50 -30.26 1.37
CA ARG A 41 1.96 -28.91 1.24
C ARG A 41 3.02 -27.94 0.73
N LYS A 42 4.23 -27.94 1.32
CA LYS A 42 5.33 -27.09 0.90
C LYS A 42 5.73 -27.34 -0.57
N MET A 43 5.78 -28.60 -0.98
CA MET A 43 6.10 -28.95 -2.39
C MET A 43 5.05 -28.43 -3.36
N ILE A 44 3.77 -28.52 -3.04
CA ILE A 44 2.68 -28.00 -3.87
C ILE A 44 2.75 -26.47 -3.94
N ILE A 45 2.96 -25.80 -2.81
CA ILE A 45 3.08 -24.35 -2.77
C ILE A 45 4.27 -23.88 -3.61
N GLU A 46 5.44 -24.55 -3.52
CA GLU A 46 6.61 -24.23 -4.31
C GLU A 46 6.38 -24.47 -5.81
N TYR A 47 5.72 -25.55 -6.16
CA TYR A 47 5.34 -25.82 -7.54
C TYR A 47 4.38 -24.75 -8.09
N ASP A 48 3.35 -24.41 -7.33
CA ASP A 48 2.40 -23.38 -7.74
C ASP A 48 3.03 -22.00 -7.79
N ALA A 49 3.97 -21.69 -6.89
CA ALA A 49 4.69 -20.42 -6.93
C ALA A 49 5.39 -20.18 -8.26
N LYS A 50 5.89 -21.23 -8.88
CA LYS A 50 6.59 -21.20 -10.19
C LYS A 50 5.67 -21.24 -11.41
N LYS A 51 4.37 -21.49 -11.21
CA LYS A 51 3.42 -21.70 -12.29
C LYS A 51 2.67 -20.41 -12.63
N ASN A 52 2.45 -20.17 -13.94
CA ASN A 52 1.64 -19.05 -14.45
C ASN A 52 2.09 -17.68 -13.93
N LEU A 53 3.39 -17.43 -14.02
CA LEU A 53 3.94 -16.12 -13.65
C LEU A 53 3.67 -15.09 -14.75
N PRO A 54 3.37 -13.83 -14.41
CA PRO A 54 3.18 -12.75 -15.37
C PRO A 54 4.52 -12.20 -15.91
N PHE A 55 5.64 -12.73 -15.44
CA PHE A 55 7.00 -12.31 -15.81
C PHE A 55 7.89 -13.53 -16.08
N ASN A 56 8.86 -13.33 -16.96
CA ASN A 56 9.87 -14.33 -17.26
C ASN A 56 11.04 -14.17 -16.29
N SER A 57 11.13 -15.08 -15.32
CA SER A 57 12.30 -15.21 -14.46
C SER A 57 12.42 -16.65 -13.99
N ASP A 58 13.62 -17.19 -14.10
CA ASP A 58 13.95 -18.49 -13.54
C ASP A 58 14.22 -18.36 -12.03
N ASP A 59 14.52 -17.16 -11.56
CA ASP A 59 14.78 -16.85 -10.15
C ASP A 59 13.63 -16.02 -9.55
N ILE A 60 12.99 -16.63 -8.55
CA ILE A 60 11.84 -16.04 -7.88
C ILE A 60 12.02 -16.02 -6.37
N ILE A 61 11.51 -14.97 -5.75
CA ILE A 61 11.30 -14.91 -4.30
C ILE A 61 9.83 -15.19 -4.06
N PHE A 62 9.52 -16.12 -3.17
CA PHE A 62 8.14 -16.38 -2.78
C PHE A 62 7.99 -16.57 -1.28
N ASP A 63 6.79 -16.28 -0.80
CA ASP A 63 6.34 -16.53 0.55
C ASP A 63 4.89 -16.97 0.52
N SER A 64 4.43 -17.66 1.57
CA SER A 64 3.07 -18.14 1.63
C SER A 64 2.51 -18.11 3.04
N VAL A 65 1.21 -17.81 3.12
CA VAL A 65 0.47 -17.75 4.38
C VAL A 65 -0.74 -18.66 4.29
N GLU A 66 -0.89 -19.54 5.27
CA GLU A 66 -2.05 -20.40 5.41
C GLU A 66 -3.23 -19.61 5.97
N LEU A 67 -4.34 -19.66 5.26
CA LEU A 67 -5.64 -19.16 5.69
C LEU A 67 -6.52 -20.30 6.23
N GLU A 68 -7.76 -19.98 6.55
CA GLU A 68 -8.77 -20.95 6.96
C GLU A 68 -9.13 -21.92 5.82
N GLN A 69 -9.62 -23.10 6.13
CA GLN A 69 -10.12 -24.10 5.16
C GLN A 69 -9.07 -24.63 4.16
N GLY A 70 -7.78 -24.66 4.52
CA GLY A 70 -6.74 -25.16 3.64
C GLY A 70 -6.36 -24.23 2.47
N LYS A 71 -6.92 -23.02 2.43
CA LYS A 71 -6.49 -21.98 1.50
C LYS A 71 -5.11 -21.46 1.88
N ASN A 72 -4.26 -21.27 0.88
CA ASN A 72 -2.95 -20.66 1.05
C ASN A 72 -2.83 -19.47 0.09
N VAL A 73 -2.45 -18.32 0.60
CA VAL A 73 -2.08 -17.18 -0.24
C VAL A 73 -0.58 -17.27 -0.50
N ILE A 74 -0.21 -17.21 -1.76
CA ILE A 74 1.18 -17.26 -2.23
C ILE A 74 1.50 -15.91 -2.87
N GLY A 75 2.52 -15.24 -2.36
CA GLY A 75 3.15 -14.10 -3.01
C GLY A 75 4.41 -14.53 -3.73
N VAL A 76 4.61 -14.04 -4.93
CA VAL A 76 5.79 -14.31 -5.75
C VAL A 76 6.31 -13.00 -6.32
N ALA A 77 7.61 -12.82 -6.34
CA ALA A 77 8.26 -11.71 -7.03
C ALA A 77 9.43 -12.18 -7.88
N ASN A 78 9.71 -11.43 -8.94
CA ASN A 78 10.90 -11.58 -9.73
C ASN A 78 12.13 -11.14 -8.92
N ALA A 79 13.08 -12.06 -8.71
CA ALA A 79 14.28 -11.80 -7.91
C ALA A 79 15.18 -10.74 -8.58
N ASP A 80 15.34 -10.78 -9.89
CA ASP A 80 16.19 -9.83 -10.64
C ASP A 80 15.71 -8.39 -10.45
N TYR A 81 14.37 -8.20 -10.40
CA TYR A 81 13.78 -6.88 -10.15
C TYR A 81 14.09 -6.37 -8.74
N MET A 82 14.22 -7.28 -7.78
CA MET A 82 14.45 -6.96 -6.37
C MET A 82 15.91 -6.65 -6.05
N ASP A 83 16.86 -7.17 -6.84
CA ASP A 83 18.29 -7.08 -6.56
C ASP A 83 18.82 -5.65 -6.55
N SER A 84 18.45 -4.84 -7.53
CA SER A 84 18.93 -3.45 -7.61
C SER A 84 18.43 -2.57 -6.45
N PRO A 85 17.13 -2.57 -6.09
CA PRO A 85 16.67 -1.91 -4.87
C PRO A 85 17.30 -2.51 -3.60
N ALA A 86 17.43 -3.82 -3.52
CA ALA A 86 18.01 -4.51 -2.37
C ALA A 86 19.46 -4.08 -2.13
N GLN A 87 20.29 -4.06 -3.17
CA GLN A 87 21.67 -3.58 -3.09
C GLN A 87 21.74 -2.11 -2.65
N THR A 88 20.89 -1.26 -3.21
CA THR A 88 20.86 0.17 -2.83
C THR A 88 20.49 0.38 -1.36
N LEU A 89 19.68 -0.50 -0.80
CA LEU A 89 19.17 -0.42 0.56
C LEU A 89 20.06 -1.14 1.58
N SER A 90 20.80 -2.19 1.17
CA SER A 90 21.66 -2.97 2.04
C SER A 90 22.78 -2.12 2.66
N ASP A 91 23.31 -1.14 1.91
CA ASP A 91 24.31 -0.20 2.40
C ASP A 91 23.77 0.76 3.46
N LYS A 92 22.46 0.81 3.65
CA LYS A 92 21.80 1.63 4.65
C LYS A 92 21.49 0.76 5.86
N LYS A 93 21.84 1.22 7.04
CA LYS A 93 21.52 0.56 8.31
C LYS A 93 20.02 0.73 8.67
N TRP A 94 19.13 0.49 7.70
CA TRP A 94 17.70 0.60 7.88
C TRP A 94 17.10 -0.71 8.39
N ASP A 95 16.07 -0.59 9.22
CA ASP A 95 15.31 -1.73 9.72
C ASP A 95 14.19 -2.11 8.72
N ILE A 96 14.60 -2.75 7.61
CA ILE A 96 13.66 -3.22 6.60
C ILE A 96 13.06 -4.54 7.09
N ARG A 97 11.74 -4.54 7.31
CA ARG A 97 11.06 -5.72 7.86
C ARG A 97 10.17 -6.42 6.88
N LEU A 98 9.50 -5.66 6.02
CA LEU A 98 8.52 -6.22 5.10
C LEU A 98 8.76 -5.71 3.69
N TRP A 99 8.54 -6.59 2.74
CA TRP A 99 8.50 -6.26 1.33
C TRP A 99 7.26 -6.92 0.73
N LEU A 100 6.21 -6.13 0.51
CA LEU A 100 4.85 -6.61 0.29
C LEU A 100 4.41 -6.39 -1.16
N PRO A 101 3.72 -7.35 -1.80
CA PRO A 101 3.01 -7.08 -3.04
C PRO A 101 1.97 -5.96 -2.85
N ALA A 102 1.77 -5.11 -3.86
CA ALA A 102 0.81 -4.01 -3.81
C ALA A 102 -0.61 -4.51 -3.47
N ALA A 103 -1.05 -5.60 -4.05
CA ALA A 103 -2.34 -6.20 -3.74
C ALA A 103 -2.47 -6.61 -2.27
N GLN A 104 -1.38 -7.09 -1.65
CA GLN A 104 -1.36 -7.42 -0.22
C GLN A 104 -1.52 -6.16 0.65
N THR A 105 -0.92 -5.05 0.26
CA THR A 105 -1.04 -3.81 1.04
C THR A 105 -2.46 -3.26 0.99
N ILE A 106 -3.11 -3.28 -0.17
CA ILE A 106 -4.52 -2.91 -0.29
C ILE A 106 -5.41 -3.84 0.53
N LEU A 107 -5.17 -5.14 0.48
CA LEU A 107 -5.88 -6.12 1.28
C LEU A 107 -5.72 -5.87 2.79
N ASN A 108 -4.52 -5.55 3.24
CA ASN A 108 -4.25 -5.19 4.64
C ASN A 108 -5.03 -3.94 5.05
N SER A 109 -4.99 -2.89 4.23
CA SER A 109 -5.74 -1.66 4.45
C SER A 109 -7.24 -1.92 4.53
N PHE A 110 -7.79 -2.72 3.60
CA PHE A 110 -9.20 -3.09 3.59
C PHE A 110 -9.60 -3.87 4.86
N ARG A 111 -8.90 -4.95 5.17
CA ARG A 111 -9.20 -5.79 6.34
C ARG A 111 -9.18 -5.03 7.66
N TRP A 112 -8.23 -4.11 7.82
CA TRP A 112 -8.10 -3.31 9.02
C TRP A 112 -9.24 -2.31 9.18
N ASN A 113 -9.59 -1.66 8.09
CA ASN A 113 -10.58 -0.58 8.12
C ASN A 113 -12.02 -1.06 7.99
N TYR A 114 -12.24 -2.28 7.46
CA TYR A 114 -13.56 -2.86 7.24
C TYR A 114 -13.70 -4.28 7.83
N PRO A 115 -13.45 -4.48 9.12
CA PRO A 115 -13.49 -5.82 9.73
C PRO A 115 -14.88 -6.46 9.69
N GLY A 116 -15.95 -5.65 9.65
CA GLY A 116 -17.33 -6.11 9.51
C GLY A 116 -17.64 -6.76 8.16
N LYS A 117 -16.82 -6.52 7.13
CA LYS A 117 -16.98 -7.06 5.77
C LYS A 117 -16.27 -8.41 5.56
N LYS A 118 -15.82 -9.08 6.64
CA LYS A 118 -15.05 -10.33 6.54
C LYS A 118 -15.81 -11.44 5.78
N HIS A 119 -17.12 -11.49 5.88
CA HIS A 119 -17.95 -12.54 5.30
C HIS A 119 -18.61 -12.15 3.98
N ASP A 120 -18.41 -10.92 3.53
CA ASP A 120 -18.98 -10.41 2.30
C ASP A 120 -18.15 -10.81 1.08
N ILE A 121 -18.78 -10.76 -0.09
CA ILE A 121 -18.11 -10.92 -1.38
C ILE A 121 -17.88 -9.53 -1.94
N ILE A 122 -16.63 -9.09 -1.91
CA ILE A 122 -16.23 -7.72 -2.19
C ILE A 122 -15.29 -7.70 -3.39
N LEU A 123 -15.48 -6.74 -4.28
CA LEU A 123 -14.51 -6.42 -5.31
C LEU A 123 -13.76 -5.14 -4.92
N VAL A 124 -12.44 -5.18 -4.92
CA VAL A 124 -11.63 -3.97 -4.77
C VAL A 124 -10.98 -3.66 -6.13
N ILE A 125 -11.27 -2.47 -6.66
CA ILE A 125 -10.65 -1.97 -7.88
C ILE A 125 -9.62 -0.92 -7.48
N HIS A 126 -8.35 -1.26 -7.65
CA HIS A 126 -7.25 -0.34 -7.42
C HIS A 126 -6.83 0.31 -8.73
N ILE A 127 -6.97 1.62 -8.82
CA ILE A 127 -6.53 2.41 -9.98
C ILE A 127 -5.27 3.16 -9.59
N GLY A 128 -4.15 2.74 -10.16
CA GLY A 128 -2.87 3.43 -9.99
C GLY A 128 -2.63 4.47 -11.07
N GLU A 129 -1.45 5.07 -11.05
CA GLU A 129 -1.04 5.99 -12.11
C GLU A 129 -0.85 5.28 -13.44
N ILE A 130 -0.18 4.13 -13.42
CA ILE A 130 0.15 3.32 -14.59
C ILE A 130 -0.45 1.92 -14.47
N GLU A 131 -0.31 1.30 -13.31
CA GLU A 131 -0.70 -0.07 -13.04
C GLU A 131 -1.94 -0.11 -12.15
N SER A 132 -2.90 -0.89 -12.57
CA SER A 132 -4.14 -1.11 -11.82
C SER A 132 -4.41 -2.61 -11.67
N PHE A 133 -5.32 -2.96 -10.81
CA PHE A 133 -5.74 -4.35 -10.63
C PHE A 133 -7.12 -4.43 -9.98
N VAL A 134 -7.78 -5.54 -10.18
CA VAL A 134 -8.95 -5.95 -9.40
C VAL A 134 -8.58 -7.06 -8.44
N LEU A 135 -9.13 -6.98 -7.24
CA LEU A 135 -8.98 -7.97 -6.19
C LEU A 135 -10.35 -8.43 -5.73
N GLY A 136 -10.63 -9.73 -5.91
CA GLY A 136 -11.81 -10.39 -5.39
C GLY A 136 -11.56 -10.87 -3.96
N TYR A 137 -12.31 -10.35 -3.01
CA TYR A 137 -12.27 -10.71 -1.60
C TYR A 137 -13.52 -11.48 -1.24
N ASN A 138 -13.34 -12.69 -0.74
CA ASN A 138 -14.42 -13.61 -0.42
C ASN A 138 -14.17 -14.30 0.92
N GLN A 139 -15.05 -14.08 1.88
CA GLN A 139 -15.00 -14.72 3.20
C GLN A 139 -13.62 -14.66 3.87
N GLY A 140 -13.00 -13.50 3.87
CA GLY A 140 -11.71 -13.29 4.53
C GLY A 140 -10.48 -13.63 3.67
N SER A 141 -10.67 -14.07 2.43
CA SER A 141 -9.61 -14.53 1.51
C SER A 141 -9.55 -13.69 0.24
N PRO A 142 -8.38 -13.37 -0.30
CA PRO A 142 -8.24 -12.86 -1.66
C PRO A 142 -8.32 -14.06 -2.63
N ASP A 143 -9.47 -14.28 -3.25
CA ASP A 143 -9.67 -15.46 -4.11
C ASP A 143 -9.18 -15.24 -5.53
N ALA A 144 -9.19 -13.99 -6.04
CA ALA A 144 -8.69 -13.67 -7.36
C ALA A 144 -8.05 -12.27 -7.39
N ILE A 145 -6.97 -12.14 -8.13
CA ILE A 145 -6.30 -10.87 -8.38
C ILE A 145 -5.91 -10.82 -9.84
N ILE A 146 -6.45 -9.86 -10.57
CA ILE A 146 -6.22 -9.71 -12.01
C ILE A 146 -5.64 -8.32 -12.26
N PRO A 147 -4.47 -8.21 -12.92
CA PRO A 147 -3.95 -6.93 -13.34
C PRO A 147 -4.83 -6.33 -14.45
N LEU A 148 -4.92 -5.02 -14.45
CA LEU A 148 -5.61 -4.22 -15.46
C LEU A 148 -4.59 -3.37 -16.22
N ASP A 149 -4.69 -3.35 -17.53
CA ASP A 149 -3.88 -2.47 -18.39
C ASP A 149 -4.56 -1.10 -18.52
N LEU A 150 -4.72 -0.44 -17.39
CA LEU A 150 -5.29 0.89 -17.30
C LEU A 150 -4.65 1.69 -16.15
N GLY A 151 -4.75 3.01 -16.22
CA GLY A 151 -4.26 3.92 -15.19
C GLY A 151 -4.59 5.37 -15.52
N ILE A 152 -4.39 6.26 -14.55
CA ILE A 152 -4.63 7.69 -14.74
C ILE A 152 -3.77 8.28 -15.88
N GLN A 153 -2.62 7.66 -16.13
CA GLN A 153 -1.72 8.06 -17.22
C GLN A 153 -2.43 7.99 -18.60
N ASN A 154 -3.33 7.03 -18.82
CA ASN A 154 -4.10 6.92 -20.06
C ASN A 154 -4.94 8.18 -20.32
N LEU A 155 -5.63 8.70 -19.29
CA LEU A 155 -6.41 9.94 -19.38
C LEU A 155 -5.50 11.15 -19.65
N THR A 156 -4.38 11.20 -18.94
CA THR A 156 -3.40 12.27 -19.09
C THR A 156 -2.81 12.31 -20.49
N ASP A 157 -2.47 11.15 -21.06
CA ASP A 157 -1.86 11.08 -22.40
C ASP A 157 -2.88 11.34 -23.50
N ALA A 158 -4.11 10.86 -23.36
CA ALA A 158 -5.20 11.19 -24.28
C ALA A 158 -5.47 12.70 -24.31
N TRP A 159 -5.45 13.34 -23.14
CA TRP A 159 -5.59 14.79 -23.04
C TRP A 159 -4.42 15.54 -23.67
N LYS A 160 -3.17 15.13 -23.40
CA LYS A 160 -1.97 15.73 -24.02
C LYS A 160 -2.04 15.67 -25.53
N TYR A 161 -2.40 14.53 -26.08
CA TYR A 161 -2.49 14.33 -27.51
C TYR A 161 -3.50 15.31 -28.16
N ARG A 162 -4.64 15.50 -27.53
CA ARG A 162 -5.69 16.43 -27.99
C ARG A 162 -5.36 17.90 -27.72
N SER A 163 -4.70 18.21 -26.62
CA SER A 163 -4.43 19.58 -26.16
C SER A 163 -3.18 20.22 -26.80
N THR A 164 -2.42 19.50 -27.60
CA THR A 164 -1.22 20.02 -28.31
C THR A 164 -1.54 21.25 -29.17
N ALA A 165 -2.78 21.43 -29.58
CA ALA A 165 -3.25 22.59 -30.32
C ALA A 165 -3.69 23.78 -29.44
N SER A 166 -3.79 23.59 -28.12
CA SER A 166 -4.31 24.61 -27.18
C SER A 166 -3.21 25.07 -26.22
N LYS A 167 -2.93 26.38 -26.20
CA LYS A 167 -2.01 27.01 -25.22
C LYS A 167 -2.65 27.19 -23.81
N ALA A 168 -3.85 26.70 -23.58
CA ALA A 168 -4.55 26.85 -22.32
C ALA A 168 -3.92 25.99 -21.24
N LYS A 169 -3.70 26.55 -20.05
CA LYS A 169 -3.38 25.78 -18.84
C LYS A 169 -4.67 25.11 -18.35
N TRP A 170 -4.72 23.79 -18.42
CA TRP A 170 -5.85 23.00 -17.94
C TRP A 170 -5.55 22.41 -16.57
N ASP A 171 -6.55 22.41 -15.71
CA ASP A 171 -6.49 21.67 -14.43
C ASP A 171 -6.69 20.18 -14.70
N LYS A 172 -6.06 19.32 -13.92
CA LYS A 172 -6.28 17.89 -13.98
C LYS A 172 -7.75 17.52 -13.81
N ARG A 173 -8.46 18.24 -12.95
CA ARG A 173 -9.92 18.09 -12.71
C ARG A 173 -10.77 18.39 -13.95
N ASP A 174 -10.25 19.13 -14.91
CA ASP A 174 -11.00 19.46 -16.13
C ASP A 174 -11.11 18.27 -17.10
N TYR A 175 -10.14 17.35 -17.07
CA TYR A 175 -10.06 16.21 -17.98
C TYR A 175 -10.09 14.83 -17.29
N CYS A 176 -9.65 14.70 -16.04
CA CYS A 176 -9.78 13.46 -15.27
C CYS A 176 -11.22 13.31 -14.76
N ARG A 177 -12.08 12.92 -15.66
CA ARG A 177 -13.51 12.74 -15.38
C ARG A 177 -14.16 11.79 -16.36
N VAL A 178 -15.20 11.13 -15.91
CA VAL A 178 -16.10 10.40 -16.81
C VAL A 178 -16.89 11.42 -17.64
N PRO A 179 -16.92 11.31 -18.97
CA PRO A 179 -17.66 12.22 -19.83
C PRO A 179 -19.16 12.16 -19.55
N PRO A 180 -19.86 13.30 -19.44
CA PRO A 180 -21.31 13.33 -19.25
C PRO A 180 -22.09 12.57 -20.33
N SER A 181 -21.52 12.41 -21.52
CA SER A 181 -22.16 11.71 -22.64
C SER A 181 -22.35 10.20 -22.42
N ILE A 182 -21.62 9.61 -21.45
CA ILE A 182 -21.69 8.18 -21.11
C ILE A 182 -22.28 7.93 -19.71
N LEU A 183 -22.48 8.99 -18.90
CA LEU A 183 -23.23 8.90 -17.65
C LEU A 183 -24.71 8.74 -17.95
N LYS A 184 -25.35 7.72 -17.36
CA LYS A 184 -26.79 7.44 -17.55
C LYS A 184 -27.69 8.37 -16.74
N SER A 185 -27.15 9.11 -15.77
CA SER A 185 -27.89 10.02 -14.91
C SER A 185 -27.98 11.42 -15.51
N ASP A 186 -29.20 11.99 -15.51
CA ASP A 186 -29.39 13.44 -15.71
C ASP A 186 -28.80 14.18 -14.50
N ILE A 187 -27.52 14.55 -14.57
CA ILE A 187 -26.88 15.40 -13.56
C ILE A 187 -27.64 16.73 -13.55
N LYS A 188 -28.58 16.88 -12.61
CA LYS A 188 -29.31 18.10 -12.35
C LYS A 188 -28.33 19.19 -11.93
N GLY A 189 -27.78 19.90 -12.88
CA GLY A 189 -26.90 21.03 -12.61
C GLY A 189 -26.11 21.58 -13.79
N ASP A 190 -25.92 20.82 -14.86
CA ASP A 190 -25.14 21.28 -16.02
C ASP A 190 -25.98 21.37 -17.31
N SER A 191 -27.24 21.80 -17.19
CA SER A 191 -28.17 21.95 -18.32
C SER A 191 -27.87 23.15 -19.25
N THR A 192 -26.76 23.86 -19.07
CA THR A 192 -26.51 25.11 -19.79
C THR A 192 -25.46 25.05 -20.90
N ASN A 193 -24.89 23.90 -21.21
CA ASN A 193 -24.01 23.86 -22.40
C ASN A 193 -23.97 22.47 -23.05
N LYS A 194 -24.90 22.21 -23.99
CA LYS A 194 -24.83 21.09 -24.95
C LYS A 194 -23.72 21.21 -25.99
N GLN A 195 -22.74 22.10 -25.81
CA GLN A 195 -21.53 22.08 -26.60
C GLN A 195 -20.63 20.97 -26.07
N LYS A 196 -20.44 19.91 -26.88
CA LYS A 196 -19.44 18.87 -26.62
C LYS A 196 -18.11 19.54 -26.31
N LYS A 197 -17.69 19.43 -25.05
CA LYS A 197 -16.37 19.95 -24.66
C LYS A 197 -15.30 19.07 -25.31
N PRO A 198 -14.21 19.62 -25.85
CA PRO A 198 -13.13 18.81 -26.45
C PRO A 198 -12.57 17.73 -25.53
N GLN A 199 -12.72 17.91 -24.21
CA GLN A 199 -12.32 16.94 -23.18
C GLN A 199 -13.16 15.65 -23.27
N ASP A 200 -14.47 15.78 -23.45
CA ASP A 200 -15.39 14.63 -23.49
C ASP A 200 -15.05 13.70 -24.67
N ASP A 201 -14.72 14.29 -25.82
CA ASP A 201 -14.30 13.51 -27.00
C ASP A 201 -12.94 12.80 -26.82
N ALA A 202 -12.06 13.34 -25.98
CA ALA A 202 -10.76 12.73 -25.69
C ALA A 202 -10.85 11.62 -24.62
N MET A 203 -11.67 11.84 -23.61
CA MET A 203 -11.76 10.93 -22.45
C MET A 203 -12.65 9.73 -22.71
N ARG A 204 -13.69 9.88 -23.52
CA ARG A 204 -14.66 8.83 -23.80
C ARG A 204 -14.00 7.51 -24.27
N PRO A 205 -13.13 7.49 -25.28
CA PRO A 205 -12.49 6.23 -25.72
C PRO A 205 -11.65 5.57 -24.64
N VAL A 206 -11.05 6.37 -23.73
CA VAL A 206 -10.24 5.85 -22.62
C VAL A 206 -11.13 5.15 -21.60
N ILE A 207 -12.23 5.79 -21.20
CA ILE A 207 -13.16 5.22 -20.22
C ILE A 207 -13.86 3.98 -20.80
N GLU A 208 -14.29 4.02 -22.06
CA GLU A 208 -14.85 2.84 -22.73
C GLU A 208 -13.82 1.70 -22.86
N GLY A 209 -12.52 2.03 -23.01
CA GLY A 209 -11.43 1.05 -22.97
C GLY A 209 -11.22 0.46 -21.56
N TRP A 210 -11.40 1.26 -20.52
CA TRP A 210 -11.36 0.78 -19.13
C TRP A 210 -12.50 -0.20 -18.84
N ASP A 211 -13.69 0.05 -19.37
CA ASP A 211 -14.83 -0.88 -19.27
C ASP A 211 -14.49 -2.25 -19.85
N GLN A 212 -13.92 -2.27 -21.06
CA GLN A 212 -13.55 -3.52 -21.71
C GLN A 212 -12.49 -4.30 -20.92
N GLU A 213 -11.52 -3.59 -20.36
CA GLU A 213 -10.49 -4.20 -19.49
C GLU A 213 -11.12 -4.76 -18.20
N LEU A 214 -12.01 -4.01 -17.58
CA LEU A 214 -12.71 -4.46 -16.38
C LEU A 214 -13.59 -5.68 -16.66
N GLU A 215 -14.35 -5.66 -17.75
CA GLU A 215 -15.17 -6.80 -18.19
C GLU A 215 -14.30 -8.04 -18.45
N ARG A 216 -13.17 -7.88 -19.14
CA ARG A 216 -12.21 -8.96 -19.35
C ARG A 216 -11.69 -9.54 -18.04
N ALA A 217 -11.37 -8.67 -17.08
CA ALA A 217 -10.89 -9.10 -15.78
C ALA A 217 -11.96 -9.84 -14.99
N LEU A 218 -13.20 -9.33 -14.95
CA LEU A 218 -14.32 -9.98 -14.27
C LEU A 218 -14.64 -11.35 -14.88
N ASN A 219 -14.63 -11.47 -16.19
CA ASN A 219 -14.80 -12.75 -16.89
C ASN A 219 -13.68 -13.76 -16.55
N SER A 220 -12.44 -13.27 -16.43
CA SER A 220 -11.32 -14.11 -15.99
C SER A 220 -11.45 -14.55 -14.53
N MET A 221 -11.95 -13.67 -13.66
CA MET A 221 -12.17 -13.96 -12.24
C MET A 221 -13.30 -14.97 -12.01
N ALA A 222 -14.30 -15.02 -12.86
CA ALA A 222 -15.50 -15.86 -12.70
C ALA A 222 -15.20 -17.35 -12.51
N GLN A 223 -14.00 -17.82 -12.90
CA GLN A 223 -13.56 -19.20 -12.69
C GLN A 223 -13.22 -19.52 -11.22
N SER A 224 -12.83 -18.53 -10.43
CA SER A 224 -12.34 -18.70 -9.05
C SER A 224 -13.03 -17.80 -8.03
N PHE A 225 -13.79 -16.82 -8.48
CA PHE A 225 -14.45 -15.83 -7.64
C PHE A 225 -15.93 -15.67 -8.09
N PRO A 226 -16.89 -15.62 -7.16
CA PRO A 226 -18.31 -15.52 -7.46
C PRO A 226 -18.72 -14.09 -7.89
N VAL A 227 -18.40 -13.72 -9.11
CA VAL A 227 -18.60 -12.38 -9.67
C VAL A 227 -20.06 -11.93 -9.60
N ASP A 228 -21.00 -12.85 -9.85
CA ASP A 228 -22.45 -12.56 -9.82
C ASP A 228 -23.00 -12.23 -8.42
N ASN A 229 -22.21 -12.50 -7.38
CA ASN A 229 -22.63 -12.32 -5.98
C ASN A 229 -21.87 -11.18 -5.30
N ILE A 230 -21.22 -10.29 -6.04
CA ILE A 230 -20.54 -9.13 -5.48
C ILE A 230 -21.54 -8.24 -4.76
N SER A 231 -21.34 -8.06 -3.46
CA SER A 231 -22.22 -7.23 -2.63
C SER A 231 -21.85 -5.74 -2.71
N GLU A 232 -20.58 -5.44 -2.92
CA GLU A 232 -20.06 -4.08 -2.87
C GLU A 232 -18.73 -3.96 -3.61
N ILE A 233 -18.47 -2.79 -4.19
CA ILE A 233 -17.19 -2.47 -4.85
C ILE A 233 -16.49 -1.35 -4.11
N PHE A 234 -15.21 -1.55 -3.82
CA PHE A 234 -14.35 -0.52 -3.24
C PHE A 234 -13.34 -0.01 -4.26
N LEU A 235 -13.33 1.29 -4.46
CA LEU A 235 -12.35 1.97 -5.29
C LEU A 235 -11.16 2.43 -4.44
N SER A 236 -9.95 2.21 -4.90
CA SER A 236 -8.75 2.65 -4.20
C SER A 236 -7.68 3.20 -5.15
N GLY A 237 -6.62 3.74 -4.60
CA GLY A 237 -5.57 4.39 -5.39
C GLY A 237 -5.98 5.77 -5.85
N CYS A 238 -5.68 6.08 -7.10
CA CYS A 238 -6.01 7.35 -7.73
C CYS A 238 -7.46 7.45 -8.26
N ALA A 239 -8.32 6.51 -7.90
CA ALA A 239 -9.69 6.46 -8.41
C ALA A 239 -10.50 7.74 -8.07
N GLU A 240 -10.27 8.33 -6.88
CA GLU A 240 -10.89 9.60 -6.46
C GLU A 240 -10.53 10.79 -7.36
N GLU A 241 -9.45 10.69 -8.12
CA GLU A 241 -9.04 11.74 -9.05
C GLU A 241 -9.91 11.79 -10.32
N VAL A 242 -10.64 10.70 -10.61
CA VAL A 242 -11.52 10.61 -11.77
C VAL A 242 -12.95 10.92 -11.34
N LEU A 243 -13.39 12.14 -11.60
CA LEU A 243 -14.72 12.59 -11.20
C LEU A 243 -15.81 11.72 -11.84
N PHE A 244 -16.81 11.36 -11.04
CA PHE A 244 -17.98 10.53 -11.42
C PHE A 244 -17.66 9.07 -11.79
N LEU A 245 -16.49 8.56 -11.41
CA LEU A 245 -16.13 7.17 -11.69
C LEU A 245 -16.96 6.19 -10.87
N ASP A 246 -17.22 6.49 -9.62
CA ASP A 246 -18.07 5.70 -8.72
C ASP A 246 -19.51 5.59 -9.25
N GLU A 247 -20.10 6.72 -9.64
CA GLU A 247 -21.44 6.75 -10.25
C GLU A 247 -21.48 5.97 -11.58
N TYR A 248 -20.45 6.14 -12.39
CA TYR A 248 -20.34 5.43 -13.67
C TYR A 248 -20.29 3.91 -13.46
N LEU A 249 -19.41 3.43 -12.59
CA LEU A 249 -19.26 2.00 -12.30
C LEU A 249 -20.50 1.42 -11.61
N HIS A 250 -21.13 2.19 -10.72
CA HIS A 250 -22.42 1.80 -10.13
C HIS A 250 -23.48 1.55 -11.20
N ASN A 251 -23.60 2.45 -12.17
CA ASN A 251 -24.58 2.35 -13.26
C ASN A 251 -24.27 1.22 -14.26
N GLN A 252 -22.98 0.85 -14.40
CA GLN A 252 -22.58 -0.22 -15.32
C GLN A 252 -22.71 -1.61 -14.69
N LEU A 253 -22.34 -1.74 -13.42
CA LEU A 253 -22.27 -3.02 -12.74
C LEU A 253 -23.48 -3.31 -11.84
N GLU A 254 -24.35 -2.32 -11.63
CA GLU A 254 -25.55 -2.40 -10.77
C GLU A 254 -25.22 -2.83 -9.32
N VAL A 255 -24.01 -2.51 -8.85
CA VAL A 255 -23.52 -2.81 -7.51
C VAL A 255 -23.15 -1.50 -6.80
N GLU A 256 -23.29 -1.46 -5.48
CA GLU A 256 -22.87 -0.30 -4.70
C GLU A 256 -21.36 -0.08 -4.80
N VAL A 257 -20.95 1.16 -5.11
CA VAL A 257 -19.55 1.54 -5.30
C VAL A 257 -19.18 2.62 -4.31
N GLN A 258 -18.09 2.41 -3.57
CA GLN A 258 -17.57 3.41 -2.65
C GLN A 258 -16.05 3.48 -2.68
N TYR A 259 -15.49 4.60 -2.22
CA TYR A 259 -14.04 4.75 -2.09
C TYR A 259 -13.54 4.09 -0.81
N LEU A 260 -12.42 3.39 -0.90
CA LEU A 260 -11.75 2.78 0.25
C LEU A 260 -11.13 3.87 1.11
N ASP A 261 -11.64 4.02 2.33
CA ASP A 261 -11.06 4.91 3.34
C ASP A 261 -10.02 4.15 4.17
N PRO A 262 -8.71 4.40 3.96
CA PRO A 262 -7.65 3.70 4.68
C PRO A 262 -7.47 4.20 6.11
N PHE A 263 -8.17 5.27 6.51
CA PHE A 263 -8.09 5.89 7.83
C PHE A 263 -9.35 5.67 8.68
N LYS A 264 -10.29 4.87 8.21
CA LYS A 264 -11.55 4.62 8.92
C LYS A 264 -11.34 4.13 10.37
N ASN A 265 -10.35 3.25 10.58
CA ASN A 265 -9.95 2.72 11.88
C ASN A 265 -8.50 3.10 12.25
N VAL A 266 -7.92 4.07 11.56
CA VAL A 266 -6.60 4.61 11.83
C VAL A 266 -6.76 6.05 12.27
N ALA A 267 -6.33 6.37 13.49
CA ALA A 267 -6.39 7.75 13.99
C ALA A 267 -5.42 8.63 13.18
N PHE A 268 -5.98 9.55 12.45
CA PHE A 268 -5.25 10.53 11.66
C PHE A 268 -5.99 11.87 11.71
N PHE A 269 -5.25 12.95 11.91
CA PHE A 269 -5.81 14.30 12.04
C PHE A 269 -5.02 15.24 11.13
N PRO A 270 -5.49 15.49 9.88
CA PRO A 270 -4.90 16.50 9.02
C PRO A 270 -5.14 17.89 9.59
N ASP A 271 -4.26 18.85 9.26
CA ASP A 271 -4.47 20.25 9.57
C ASP A 271 -5.72 20.77 8.83
N ASP A 272 -6.42 21.74 9.45
CA ASP A 272 -7.72 22.22 8.93
C ASP A 272 -7.64 22.80 7.52
N GLU A 273 -6.52 23.41 7.14
CA GLU A 273 -6.29 23.96 5.79
C GLU A 273 -6.15 22.88 4.71
N GLU A 274 -5.82 21.66 5.09
CA GLU A 274 -5.54 20.54 4.20
C GLU A 274 -6.66 19.51 4.17
N ARG A 275 -7.61 19.61 5.09
CA ARG A 275 -8.65 18.62 5.35
C ARG A 275 -9.50 18.33 4.11
N GLU A 276 -9.93 19.36 3.39
CA GLU A 276 -10.77 19.21 2.19
C GLU A 276 -10.04 18.44 1.08
N ASN A 277 -8.79 18.78 0.85
CA ASN A 277 -7.97 18.10 -0.15
C ASN A 277 -7.58 16.68 0.26
N PHE A 278 -7.34 16.46 1.56
CA PHE A 278 -7.08 15.15 2.12
C PHE A 278 -8.29 14.22 1.95
N ASP A 279 -9.48 14.69 2.31
CA ASP A 279 -10.71 13.91 2.21
C ASP A 279 -11.01 13.48 0.76
N PHE A 280 -10.54 14.23 -0.22
CA PHE A 280 -10.69 13.94 -1.64
C PHE A 280 -9.66 12.93 -2.22
N GLN A 281 -8.57 12.63 -1.49
CA GLN A 281 -7.49 11.77 -2.01
C GLN A 281 -7.04 10.69 -1.04
N LYS A 282 -7.78 10.47 0.01
CA LYS A 282 -7.37 9.52 1.05
C LYS A 282 -7.23 8.08 0.55
N SER A 283 -8.01 7.66 -0.45
CA SER A 283 -7.92 6.32 -1.02
C SER A 283 -6.58 6.06 -1.71
N ALA A 284 -5.90 7.09 -2.20
CA ALA A 284 -4.55 6.99 -2.77
C ALA A 284 -3.50 6.50 -1.75
N LEU A 285 -3.75 6.75 -0.46
CA LEU A 285 -2.87 6.34 0.63
C LEU A 285 -3.09 4.89 1.10
N ALA A 286 -4.08 4.20 0.55
CA ALA A 286 -4.43 2.84 0.98
C ALA A 286 -3.24 1.87 0.93
N THR A 287 -2.39 1.99 -0.10
CA THR A 287 -1.16 1.19 -0.22
C THR A 287 -0.16 1.47 0.90
N ALA A 288 0.06 2.75 1.22
CA ALA A 288 1.02 3.13 2.27
C ALA A 288 0.52 2.74 3.67
N VAL A 289 -0.75 2.98 3.94
CA VAL A 289 -1.38 2.56 5.20
C VAL A 289 -1.31 1.05 5.34
N GLY A 290 -1.69 0.30 4.29
CA GLY A 290 -1.64 -1.16 4.31
C GLY A 290 -0.22 -1.73 4.43
N ALA A 291 0.80 -1.04 3.91
CA ALA A 291 2.20 -1.42 4.11
C ALA A 291 2.70 -1.12 5.53
N ALA A 292 2.15 -0.09 6.17
CA ALA A 292 2.48 0.27 7.56
C ALA A 292 1.78 -0.64 8.59
N LEU A 293 0.65 -1.24 8.21
CA LEU A 293 -0.08 -2.18 9.04
C LEU A 293 0.65 -3.53 9.07
N ASN A 294 1.29 -3.83 10.20
CA ASN A 294 1.90 -5.15 10.42
C ASN A 294 0.84 -6.13 10.90
N LEU A 295 0.08 -6.68 9.96
CA LEU A 295 -0.96 -7.65 10.25
C LEU A 295 -0.38 -9.06 10.29
N ASP A 296 -0.87 -9.86 11.24
CA ASP A 296 -0.63 -11.30 11.23
C ASP A 296 -1.09 -11.90 9.90
N LYS A 297 -0.31 -12.83 9.37
CA LYS A 297 -0.56 -13.46 8.06
C LYS A 297 -0.37 -12.54 6.85
N SER A 298 0.53 -11.57 6.93
CA SER A 298 1.02 -10.84 5.75
C SER A 298 2.16 -11.59 5.08
N ILE A 299 2.10 -11.64 3.74
CA ILE A 299 3.18 -12.19 2.91
C ILE A 299 4.30 -11.17 2.83
N SER A 300 5.55 -11.61 3.02
CA SER A 300 6.72 -10.75 2.85
C SER A 300 7.72 -11.37 1.88
N LEU A 301 7.91 -10.70 0.76
CA LEU A 301 8.88 -11.08 -0.28
C LEU A 301 10.25 -10.46 -0.01
N LEU A 302 10.71 -10.55 1.24
CA LEU A 302 11.97 -9.96 1.67
C LEU A 302 13.14 -10.72 1.03
N PRO A 303 14.07 -10.05 0.31
CA PRO A 303 15.25 -10.69 -0.25
C PRO A 303 16.12 -11.33 0.82
N ASP A 304 16.84 -12.39 0.47
CA ASP A 304 17.64 -13.18 1.42
C ASP A 304 18.73 -12.37 2.13
N ALA A 305 19.28 -11.36 1.44
CA ALA A 305 20.25 -10.44 2.06
C ALA A 305 19.70 -9.71 3.31
N PHE A 306 18.40 -9.48 3.37
CA PHE A 306 17.75 -8.86 4.53
C PHE A 306 17.28 -9.91 5.55
N LYS A 307 16.90 -11.11 5.10
CA LYS A 307 16.51 -12.22 5.98
C LYS A 307 17.66 -12.68 6.88
N GLU A 308 18.89 -12.63 6.37
CA GLU A 308 20.08 -12.95 7.18
C GLU A 308 20.30 -11.92 8.29
N SER A 309 20.09 -10.64 7.99
CA SER A 309 20.19 -9.58 9.00
C SER A 309 19.11 -9.73 10.09
N GLU A 310 17.92 -10.18 9.73
CA GLU A 310 16.84 -10.49 10.67
C GLU A 310 17.14 -11.72 11.52
N LYS A 311 17.66 -12.80 10.91
CA LYS A 311 18.13 -13.98 11.64
C LYS A 311 19.28 -13.63 12.60
N PHE A 312 20.17 -12.73 12.20
CA PHE A 312 21.26 -12.26 13.07
C PHE A 312 20.73 -11.45 14.26
N ARG A 313 19.67 -10.67 14.06
CA ARG A 313 18.98 -9.91 15.13
C ARG A 313 18.19 -10.81 16.08
N LEU A 314 17.41 -11.75 15.53
CA LEU A 314 16.63 -12.72 16.33
C LEU A 314 17.52 -13.82 16.91
N GLY A 315 18.57 -14.17 16.20
CA GLY A 315 19.53 -15.23 16.55
C GLY A 315 20.74 -14.76 17.32
N ASN A 316 20.69 -13.57 17.93
CA ASN A 316 21.79 -13.13 18.77
C ASN A 316 21.81 -13.99 20.05
N LYS A 317 22.17 -15.28 19.83
CA LYS A 317 22.36 -16.29 20.88
C LYS A 317 23.35 -15.84 21.97
N PHE A 318 24.05 -14.73 21.72
CA PHE A 318 24.92 -14.09 22.69
C PHE A 318 24.17 -13.10 23.60
N SER A 319 23.01 -12.59 23.20
CA SER A 319 22.25 -11.71 24.08
C SER A 319 21.57 -12.49 25.21
N ILE A 320 21.16 -13.75 24.95
CA ILE A 320 20.55 -14.60 25.99
C ILE A 320 21.60 -15.02 27.05
N PRO A 321 22.77 -15.55 26.70
CA PRO A 321 23.80 -15.85 27.73
C PRO A 321 24.39 -14.58 28.35
N ALA A 322 24.52 -13.45 27.60
CA ALA A 322 24.93 -12.18 28.18
C ALA A 322 23.87 -11.62 29.16
N ALA A 323 22.58 -11.70 28.82
CA ALA A 323 21.51 -11.36 29.74
C ALA A 323 21.44 -12.32 30.94
N ALA A 324 21.71 -13.62 30.72
CA ALA A 324 21.77 -14.61 31.78
C ALA A 324 23.00 -14.41 32.71
N THR A 325 24.18 -14.05 32.16
CA THR A 325 25.35 -13.70 32.96
C THR A 325 25.19 -12.38 33.70
N ILE A 326 24.50 -11.38 33.10
CA ILE A 326 24.15 -10.13 33.79
C ILE A 326 23.13 -10.40 34.90
N LEU A 327 22.09 -11.22 34.64
CA LEU A 327 21.11 -11.63 35.64
C LEU A 327 21.78 -12.47 36.76
N PHE A 328 22.67 -13.39 36.43
CA PHE A 328 23.40 -14.17 37.42
C PHE A 328 24.36 -13.27 38.21
N GLY A 329 25.00 -12.30 37.58
CA GLY A 329 25.80 -11.26 38.24
C GLY A 329 24.96 -10.38 39.18
N ILE A 330 23.74 -9.99 38.75
CA ILE A 330 22.81 -9.21 39.58
C ILE A 330 22.30 -10.06 40.78
N VAL A 331 21.97 -11.33 40.56
CA VAL A 331 21.51 -12.25 41.62
C VAL A 331 22.66 -12.56 42.60
N SER A 332 23.88 -12.78 42.12
CA SER A 332 25.04 -12.98 43.00
C SER A 332 25.47 -11.71 43.74
N LEU A 333 25.33 -10.54 43.09
CA LEU A 333 25.51 -9.24 43.75
C LEU A 333 24.40 -8.94 44.76
N SER A 334 23.13 -9.34 44.46
CA SER A 334 22.02 -9.18 45.39
C SER A 334 22.11 -10.08 46.61
N GLY A 335 22.74 -11.26 46.46
CA GLY A 335 23.05 -12.15 47.58
C GLY A 335 24.10 -11.52 48.52
N TRP A 336 25.02 -10.74 47.98
CA TRP A 336 26.05 -10.03 48.77
C TRP A 336 25.54 -8.70 49.37
N THR A 337 24.53 -8.08 48.73
CA THR A 337 24.01 -6.77 49.15
C THR A 337 22.80 -6.86 50.08
N SER A 338 22.40 -8.06 50.54
CA SER A 338 21.34 -8.22 51.53
C SER A 338 21.63 -7.52 52.87
N VAL A 339 22.81 -6.90 53.00
CA VAL A 339 23.23 -6.14 54.19
C VAL A 339 22.97 -4.63 54.08
N ASN A 340 22.72 -4.09 52.86
CA ASN A 340 22.52 -2.63 52.65
C ASN A 340 21.18 -2.29 52.03
N HIS A 341 20.12 -2.44 52.80
CA HIS A 341 18.74 -2.14 52.39
C HIS A 341 18.48 -0.67 51.96
N GLU A 342 19.27 0.25 52.46
CA GLU A 342 19.16 1.67 52.16
C GLU A 342 19.70 2.05 50.78
N GLU A 343 20.80 1.40 50.33
CA GLU A 343 21.34 1.66 48.98
C GLU A 343 20.43 1.18 47.85
N MET A 344 19.64 0.13 48.11
CA MET A 344 18.73 -0.46 47.13
C MET A 344 17.50 0.40 46.90
N GLN A 345 17.01 1.07 47.95
CA GLN A 345 15.89 2.01 47.82
C GLN A 345 16.29 3.29 47.08
N THR A 346 17.51 3.78 47.27
CA THR A 346 18.04 4.92 46.52
C THR A 346 18.23 4.61 45.04
N LYS A 347 18.69 3.42 44.70
CA LYS A 347 18.80 2.92 43.30
C LYS A 347 17.43 2.72 42.67
N LEU A 348 16.45 2.24 43.40
CA LEU A 348 15.09 2.02 42.91
C LEU A 348 14.40 3.37 42.65
N ASN A 349 14.64 4.38 43.46
CA ASN A 349 14.13 5.72 43.25
C ASN A 349 14.80 6.41 42.05
N THR A 350 16.08 6.17 41.81
CA THR A 350 16.80 6.68 40.63
C THR A 350 16.30 6.01 39.32
N MET A 351 16.03 4.72 39.36
CA MET A 351 15.42 4.03 38.20
C MET A 351 13.97 4.49 37.92
N LYS A 352 13.19 4.78 38.96
CA LYS A 352 11.84 5.36 38.79
C LYS A 352 11.90 6.77 38.19
N THR A 353 12.86 7.57 38.60
CA THR A 353 13.08 8.92 38.03
C THR A 353 13.58 8.84 36.58
N GLN A 354 14.41 7.87 36.24
CA GLN A 354 14.84 7.63 34.85
C GLN A 354 13.68 7.09 33.98
N ALA A 355 12.85 6.21 34.51
CA ALA A 355 11.67 5.73 33.79
C ALA A 355 10.64 6.86 33.54
N SER A 356 10.48 7.80 34.49
CA SER A 356 9.63 8.97 34.30
C SER A 356 10.21 9.96 33.28
N SER A 357 11.51 9.97 33.05
CA SER A 357 12.15 10.81 32.02
C SER A 357 11.97 10.24 30.58
N ILE A 358 11.59 8.96 30.45
CA ILE A 358 11.30 8.34 29.14
C ILE A 358 9.90 8.72 28.65
N ALA A 359 8.97 9.06 29.54
CA ALA A 359 7.63 9.50 29.18
C ALA A 359 7.62 10.69 28.19
N PRO A 360 8.45 11.74 28.36
CA PRO A 360 8.51 12.84 27.38
C PRO A 360 9.12 12.46 26.03
N ILE A 361 9.94 11.40 25.98
CA ILE A 361 10.52 10.91 24.71
C ILE A 361 9.44 10.20 23.90
N LYS A 362 8.58 9.42 24.54
CA LYS A 362 7.43 8.76 23.89
C LYS A 362 6.44 9.80 23.33
N SER A 363 6.17 10.83 24.09
CA SER A 363 5.30 11.95 23.65
C SER A 363 5.91 12.75 22.48
N LYS A 364 7.23 12.92 22.45
CA LYS A 364 7.94 13.49 21.29
C LYS A 364 7.85 12.59 20.04
N TYR A 365 7.98 11.29 20.23
CA TYR A 365 7.85 10.33 19.13
C TYR A 365 6.44 10.32 18.54
N GLU A 366 5.41 10.38 19.38
CA GLU A 366 4.02 10.48 18.95
C GLU A 366 3.75 11.80 18.18
N LYS A 367 4.35 12.91 18.61
CA LYS A 367 4.27 14.19 17.87
C LYS A 367 4.92 14.11 16.50
N VAL A 368 6.12 13.57 16.42
CA VAL A 368 6.84 13.43 15.14
C VAL A 368 6.11 12.47 14.20
N SER A 369 5.49 11.41 14.73
CA SER A 369 4.65 10.50 13.94
C SER A 369 3.40 11.20 13.41
N PHE A 370 2.82 12.08 14.20
CA PHE A 370 1.67 12.90 13.81
C PHE A 370 2.05 13.92 12.72
N GLU A 371 3.16 14.64 12.91
CA GLU A 371 3.69 15.56 11.89
C GLU A 371 4.01 14.84 10.58
N LYS A 372 4.59 13.66 10.63
CA LYS A 372 4.84 12.81 9.46
C LYS A 372 3.53 12.54 8.68
N ASN A 373 2.47 12.17 9.38
CA ASN A 373 1.19 11.87 8.74
C ASN A 373 0.54 13.13 8.15
N THR A 374 0.67 14.28 8.82
CA THR A 374 0.20 15.57 8.30
C THR A 374 0.89 15.93 6.98
N ILE A 375 2.17 15.68 6.90
CA ILE A 375 2.97 15.94 5.73
C ILE A 375 2.62 15.01 4.55
N VAL A 376 2.31 13.73 4.82
CA VAL A 376 1.81 12.79 3.79
C VAL A 376 0.56 13.36 3.13
N ASN A 377 -0.33 13.94 3.90
CA ASN A 377 -1.56 14.51 3.35
C ASN A 377 -1.35 15.82 2.60
N GLN A 378 -0.43 16.67 3.05
CA GLN A 378 -0.02 17.85 2.27
C GLN A 378 0.49 17.46 0.89
N LEU A 379 1.15 16.33 0.83
CA LEU A 379 1.69 15.76 -0.38
C LEU A 379 0.60 15.41 -1.39
N ASP A 380 -0.44 14.74 -0.94
CA ASP A 380 -1.54 14.33 -1.80
C ASP A 380 -2.31 15.53 -2.37
N VAL A 381 -2.51 16.54 -1.53
CA VAL A 381 -3.11 17.81 -1.98
C VAL A 381 -2.31 18.46 -3.10
N LEU A 382 -0.99 18.51 -2.95
CA LEU A 382 -0.12 19.10 -3.95
C LEU A 382 -0.01 18.27 -5.23
N LEU A 383 -0.19 16.95 -5.13
CA LEU A 383 -0.28 16.07 -6.28
C LEU A 383 -1.55 16.33 -7.11
N GLU A 384 -2.66 16.58 -6.46
CA GLU A 384 -3.90 16.95 -7.12
C GLU A 384 -3.83 18.34 -7.77
N GLU A 385 -3.20 19.29 -7.09
CA GLU A 385 -2.98 20.62 -7.64
C GLU A 385 -2.01 20.65 -8.82
N SER A 386 -1.22 19.59 -8.97
CA SER A 386 -0.27 19.49 -10.06
C SER A 386 -1.00 19.29 -11.37
N LYS A 387 -1.27 20.38 -12.04
CA LYS A 387 -1.88 20.48 -13.38
C LYS A 387 -1.00 19.91 -14.49
N LEU A 388 -0.07 19.09 -14.14
CA LEU A 388 0.87 18.54 -15.07
C LEU A 388 0.24 17.36 -15.79
N SER A 389 0.41 17.38 -17.08
CA SER A 389 -0.10 16.37 -17.99
C SER A 389 0.52 14.98 -17.79
N ASN A 390 1.52 14.87 -16.94
CA ASN A 390 2.15 13.62 -16.54
C ASN A 390 2.15 13.54 -15.00
N LEU A 391 1.21 12.78 -14.45
CA LEU A 391 1.00 12.70 -13.01
C LEU A 391 2.22 12.12 -12.29
N SER A 392 2.86 11.11 -12.88
CA SER A 392 4.07 10.54 -12.26
C SER A 392 5.19 11.57 -12.15
N ILE A 393 5.38 12.39 -13.17
CA ILE A 393 6.38 13.48 -13.13
C ILE A 393 5.95 14.57 -12.13
N SER A 394 4.68 14.85 -12.06
CA SER A 394 4.14 15.84 -11.13
C SER A 394 4.31 15.38 -9.69
N ILE A 395 4.01 14.15 -9.44
CA ILE A 395 4.22 13.50 -8.15
C ILE A 395 5.70 13.47 -7.80
N MET A 396 6.55 13.06 -8.75
CA MET A 396 8.00 13.08 -8.53
C MET A 396 8.53 14.49 -8.26
N ARG A 397 8.02 15.50 -8.99
CA ARG A 397 8.35 16.89 -8.71
C ARG A 397 7.86 17.34 -7.34
N PHE A 398 6.64 17.00 -7.02
CA PHE A 398 6.09 17.33 -5.72
C PHE A 398 6.94 16.75 -4.60
N PHE A 399 7.32 15.49 -4.71
CA PHE A 399 8.18 14.84 -3.75
C PHE A 399 9.58 15.44 -3.70
N SER A 400 10.10 15.91 -4.82
CA SER A 400 11.41 16.56 -4.83
C SER A 400 11.40 17.94 -4.16
N TYR A 401 10.26 18.64 -4.13
CA TYR A 401 10.19 20.02 -3.66
C TYR A 401 9.52 20.18 -2.29
N ASN A 402 8.51 19.39 -1.99
CA ASN A 402 7.59 19.69 -0.91
C ASN A 402 7.45 18.54 0.08
N THR A 403 7.94 17.36 -0.25
CA THR A 403 7.82 16.30 0.73
C THR A 403 8.85 16.51 1.78
N PRO A 404 8.40 16.55 2.99
CA PRO A 404 9.26 16.14 4.04
C PRO A 404 9.65 14.73 3.68
N LYS A 405 10.80 14.60 3.62
CA LYS A 405 11.68 13.61 3.10
C LYS A 405 11.57 12.27 3.81
N GLU A 406 10.55 12.10 4.60
CA GLU A 406 10.29 10.98 5.48
C GLU A 406 9.24 10.03 4.99
N ILE A 407 8.54 10.43 3.98
CA ILE A 407 7.53 9.61 3.42
C ILE A 407 8.21 8.73 2.42
N THR A 408 8.20 7.50 2.70
CA THR A 408 8.36 6.47 1.71
C THR A 408 7.34 6.70 0.63
N LEU A 409 7.79 7.37 -0.33
CA LEU A 409 7.08 7.55 -1.57
C LEU A 409 7.14 6.30 -2.43
N ASP A 410 7.24 5.14 -1.78
CA ASP A 410 7.01 3.85 -2.42
C ASP A 410 5.69 3.81 -3.11
N MET A 411 4.79 4.53 -2.51
CA MET A 411 3.54 4.84 -3.10
C MET A 411 3.65 5.70 -4.33
N ILE A 412 4.64 6.56 -4.28
CA ILE A 412 5.02 7.39 -5.37
C ILE A 412 6.04 6.69 -6.24
N SER A 413 6.14 5.53 -6.16
CA SER A 413 6.51 4.80 -7.33
C SER A 413 5.33 4.85 -8.35
N PHE A 414 4.60 5.94 -8.35
CA PHE A 414 4.21 6.63 -9.58
C PHE A 414 5.38 6.47 -10.46
N GLN A 415 5.97 5.48 -10.10
CA GLN A 415 7.08 4.94 -10.73
C GLN A 415 6.55 4.68 -12.08
N LYS A 416 6.91 5.56 -12.88
CA LYS A 416 7.02 5.19 -14.26
C LYS A 416 7.60 3.79 -14.28
N GLY A 417 6.85 2.87 -14.84
CA GLY A 417 7.45 1.72 -15.43
C GLY A 417 8.50 2.19 -16.43
#